data_5c715899264edb49c128ec017851513e
#
_entry.id   5c715899264edb49c128ec017851513e
#
_cell.length_a   1.000
_cell.length_b   1.000
_cell.length_c   1.000
_cell.angle_alpha   90.00
_cell.angle_beta   90.00
_cell.angle_gamma   90.00
#
_symmetry.space_group_name_H-M   'P 1'
#
loop_
_entity.id
_entity.type
_entity.pdbx_description
1 polymer ?
#
loop_
_entity_poly.entity_id
_entity_poly.type
_entity_poly.pdbx_seq_one_letter_code
_entity_poly.pdbx_strand_id
1 'polypeptide(L)'
;MPINEALFAAMKAASYIKPNAGKSYKLQRVAEELIAKQAPDNPKCRVEDAFAPMADGYAVPLRVFTPLVAYGAPLPEALEESSANGTPVASAISAILPAVLPKVLPKIPIKESTSSGNADGISGNANTELPSVTPRGTILFFHGGGWTTGGINLYTQACAHMAVRLQRRVISVEYRLAPEYRFPTAVEDCYEVARQLFAGELPISGVGGSVDVDHPQRAAPTAPAGGGDISATIPAPDPDSIVLFGDSAGGNLAAAVSLMARDRGEFMPRTQMLLYPVVGNDYNPETSPFESVRTNGTDYILTAQDMADYIDMYRSSVADLTNPYFAPLTAHDLSNQPRTLVLSAEYCPLRDEDEAYARRLQLVNDNVSCYRIHDGIHGYLLNTSAVGLVATTYRIIEHFLDGTPLEPAPGTGTTANAPEGGDAWQDVL
;
A
#
# COMPACT_ATOMS: atom_id res chain seq x y z
N MET A 1 -8.79 13.13 -17.39
CA MET A 1 -9.91 14.11 -17.29
C MET A 1 -9.70 14.85 -15.98
N PRO A 2 -9.73 16.17 -15.96
CA PRO A 2 -9.57 16.92 -14.72
C PRO A 2 -10.57 16.43 -13.67
N ILE A 3 -10.23 16.50 -12.40
CA ILE A 3 -11.13 16.13 -11.30
C ILE A 3 -12.46 16.84 -11.55
N ASN A 4 -13.54 16.08 -11.61
CA ASN A 4 -14.88 16.63 -11.81
C ASN A 4 -15.16 17.65 -10.71
N GLU A 5 -15.64 18.85 -11.08
CA GLU A 5 -15.93 19.96 -10.13
C GLU A 5 -16.84 19.52 -8.96
N ALA A 6 -17.80 18.60 -9.22
CA ALA A 6 -18.66 18.07 -8.17
C ALA A 6 -17.89 17.17 -7.19
N LEU A 7 -16.96 16.35 -7.68
CA LEU A 7 -16.09 15.52 -6.85
C LEU A 7 -15.12 16.39 -6.03
N PHE A 8 -14.53 17.41 -6.66
CA PHE A 8 -13.67 18.37 -5.97
C PHE A 8 -14.44 19.12 -4.87
N ALA A 9 -15.63 19.62 -5.16
CA ALA A 9 -16.46 20.28 -4.16
C ALA A 9 -16.84 19.35 -2.99
N ALA A 10 -17.13 18.08 -3.27
CA ALA A 10 -17.41 17.08 -2.24
C ALA A 10 -16.19 16.78 -1.37
N MET A 11 -15.02 16.62 -1.97
CA MET A 11 -13.75 16.39 -1.22
C MET A 11 -13.39 17.59 -0.36
N LYS A 12 -13.53 18.80 -0.91
CA LYS A 12 -13.32 20.06 -0.19
C LYS A 12 -14.26 20.18 1.01
N ALA A 13 -15.56 19.92 0.82
CA ALA A 13 -16.53 19.92 1.91
C ALA A 13 -16.18 18.87 2.98
N ALA A 14 -15.76 17.67 2.58
CA ALA A 14 -15.36 16.61 3.48
C ALA A 14 -14.13 16.98 4.30
N SER A 15 -13.12 17.64 3.72
CA SER A 15 -11.89 18.04 4.41
C SER A 15 -12.15 19.04 5.55
N TYR A 16 -13.17 19.91 5.42
CA TYR A 16 -13.53 20.86 6.48
C TYR A 16 -14.38 20.28 7.61
N ILE A 17 -15.09 19.17 7.34
CA ILE A 17 -16.00 18.54 8.31
C ILE A 17 -15.31 17.39 9.05
N LYS A 18 -14.30 16.77 8.45
CA LYS A 18 -13.54 15.64 8.98
C LYS A 18 -12.82 16.06 10.27
N PRO A 19 -12.97 15.31 11.39
CA PRO A 19 -12.12 15.51 12.57
C PRO A 19 -10.66 15.22 12.21
N ASN A 20 -9.73 16.00 12.80
CA ASN A 20 -8.30 15.77 12.62
C ASN A 20 -7.90 14.33 12.97
N ALA A 21 -6.88 13.80 12.31
CA ALA A 21 -6.41 12.42 12.47
C ALA A 21 -6.15 12.05 13.93
N GLY A 22 -5.52 12.93 14.69
CA GLY A 22 -5.24 12.71 16.13
C GLY A 22 -6.47 12.48 17.01
N LYS A 23 -7.67 12.93 16.58
CA LYS A 23 -8.94 12.74 17.29
C LYS A 23 -9.77 11.60 16.73
N SER A 24 -9.57 11.21 15.48
CA SER A 24 -10.44 10.29 14.74
C SER A 24 -9.81 8.94 14.43
N TYR A 25 -8.51 8.73 14.65
CA TYR A 25 -7.83 7.50 14.20
C TYR A 25 -8.47 6.20 14.72
N LYS A 26 -8.98 6.17 15.97
CA LYS A 26 -9.66 4.98 16.51
C LYS A 26 -10.96 4.68 15.78
N LEU A 27 -11.73 5.73 15.45
CA LEU A 27 -12.96 5.57 14.69
C LEU A 27 -12.66 5.18 13.24
N GLN A 28 -11.59 5.72 12.68
CA GLN A 28 -11.12 5.38 11.34
C GLN A 28 -10.72 3.90 11.27
N ARG A 29 -9.96 3.37 12.23
CA ARG A 29 -9.62 1.94 12.31
C ARG A 29 -10.87 1.05 12.29
N VAL A 30 -11.89 1.38 13.10
CA VAL A 30 -13.16 0.64 13.12
C VAL A 30 -13.87 0.70 11.77
N ALA A 31 -13.89 1.86 11.13
CA ALA A 31 -14.52 2.02 9.81
C ALA A 31 -13.77 1.21 8.72
N GLU A 32 -12.45 1.26 8.72
CA GLU A 32 -11.58 0.51 7.81
C GLU A 32 -11.81 -1.00 7.94
N GLU A 33 -11.94 -1.50 9.16
CA GLU A 33 -12.21 -2.90 9.44
C GLU A 33 -13.60 -3.34 8.95
N LEU A 34 -14.63 -2.49 9.11
CA LEU A 34 -15.97 -2.76 8.56
C LEU A 34 -15.97 -2.80 7.04
N ILE A 35 -15.20 -1.93 6.39
CA ILE A 35 -15.05 -1.90 4.92
C ILE A 35 -14.34 -3.17 4.45
N ALA A 36 -13.25 -3.54 5.12
CA ALA A 36 -12.46 -4.72 4.77
C ALA A 36 -13.29 -6.02 4.82
N LYS A 37 -14.20 -6.16 5.80
CA LYS A 37 -15.09 -7.34 5.93
C LYS A 37 -16.11 -7.47 4.79
N GLN A 38 -16.34 -6.42 4.01
CA GLN A 38 -17.31 -6.44 2.89
C GLN A 38 -16.63 -6.68 1.52
N ALA A 39 -15.30 -6.71 1.48
CA ALA A 39 -14.57 -6.87 0.24
C ALA A 39 -14.61 -8.35 -0.23
N PRO A 40 -15.02 -8.63 -1.48
CA PRO A 40 -15.07 -10.01 -2.00
C PRO A 40 -13.66 -10.54 -2.22
N ASP A 41 -13.50 -11.86 -2.12
CA ASP A 41 -12.25 -12.52 -2.46
C ASP A 41 -11.92 -12.36 -3.95
N ASN A 42 -10.64 -12.30 -4.28
CA ASN A 42 -10.19 -12.31 -5.67
C ASN A 42 -9.90 -13.75 -6.11
N PRO A 43 -10.75 -14.37 -6.96
CA PRO A 43 -10.59 -15.78 -7.33
C PRO A 43 -9.34 -16.06 -8.17
N LYS A 44 -8.67 -15.03 -8.68
CA LYS A 44 -7.41 -15.13 -9.46
C LYS A 44 -6.16 -15.15 -8.58
N CYS A 45 -6.33 -15.05 -7.26
CA CYS A 45 -5.25 -14.92 -6.30
C CYS A 45 -5.46 -15.86 -5.11
N ARG A 46 -4.45 -16.66 -4.77
CA ARG A 46 -4.43 -17.39 -3.51
C ARG A 46 -3.95 -16.46 -2.40
N VAL A 47 -4.67 -16.45 -1.28
CA VAL A 47 -4.37 -15.60 -0.12
C VAL A 47 -4.09 -16.52 1.07
N GLU A 48 -2.97 -16.30 1.74
CA GLU A 48 -2.50 -17.10 2.88
C GLU A 48 -1.94 -16.17 3.96
N ASP A 49 -2.28 -16.42 5.22
CA ASP A 49 -1.75 -15.66 6.34
C ASP A 49 -0.53 -16.36 6.94
N ALA A 50 0.46 -15.59 7.38
CA ALA A 50 1.71 -16.04 7.96
C ALA A 50 2.17 -15.07 9.06
N PHE A 51 3.27 -15.39 9.74
CA PHE A 51 3.84 -14.56 10.80
C PHE A 51 5.36 -14.49 10.67
N ALA A 52 5.93 -13.34 10.94
CA ALA A 52 7.36 -13.15 11.10
C ALA A 52 7.71 -13.00 12.59
N PRO A 53 8.52 -13.89 13.18
CA PRO A 53 8.93 -13.76 14.58
C PRO A 53 9.90 -12.58 14.75
N MET A 54 9.67 -11.79 15.82
CA MET A 54 10.53 -10.67 16.20
C MET A 54 11.36 -11.04 17.44
N ALA A 55 12.51 -10.38 17.62
CA ALA A 55 13.40 -10.62 18.74
C ALA A 55 12.78 -10.29 20.12
N ASP A 56 11.81 -9.38 20.16
CA ASP A 56 11.05 -9.01 21.36
C ASP A 56 9.91 -9.99 21.71
N GLY A 57 9.76 -11.08 20.96
CA GLY A 57 8.72 -12.09 21.13
C GLY A 57 7.39 -11.76 20.45
N TYR A 58 7.28 -10.61 19.81
CA TYR A 58 6.14 -10.29 18.95
C TYR A 58 6.20 -11.13 17.65
N ALA A 59 5.07 -11.40 17.06
CA ALA A 59 5.01 -12.03 15.74
C ALA A 59 4.24 -11.11 14.79
N VAL A 60 4.93 -10.49 13.85
CA VAL A 60 4.32 -9.59 12.87
C VAL A 60 3.45 -10.38 11.91
N PRO A 61 2.13 -10.12 11.84
CA PRO A 61 1.27 -10.80 10.88
C PRO A 61 1.62 -10.41 9.44
N LEU A 62 1.51 -11.36 8.54
CA LEU A 62 1.76 -11.21 7.11
C LEU A 62 0.58 -11.80 6.34
N ARG A 63 0.26 -11.21 5.20
CA ARG A 63 -0.65 -11.79 4.23
C ARG A 63 0.04 -11.95 2.89
N VAL A 64 0.04 -13.18 2.38
CA VAL A 64 0.73 -13.58 1.14
C VAL A 64 -0.28 -13.78 0.04
N PHE A 65 -0.07 -13.10 -1.06
CA PHE A 65 -0.91 -13.12 -2.26
C PHE A 65 -0.12 -13.75 -3.39
N THR A 66 -0.59 -14.90 -3.89
CA THR A 66 0.05 -15.62 -4.99
C THR A 66 -0.88 -15.65 -6.21
N PRO A 67 -0.48 -15.12 -7.38
CA PRO A 67 -1.33 -15.17 -8.57
C PRO A 67 -1.52 -16.62 -9.02
N LEU A 68 -2.75 -16.99 -9.37
CA LEU A 68 -3.12 -18.33 -9.83
C LEU A 68 -3.23 -18.43 -11.36
N VAL A 69 -3.48 -17.29 -12.01
CA VAL A 69 -3.69 -17.22 -13.47
C VAL A 69 -2.85 -16.09 -14.05
N ALA A 70 -2.48 -16.22 -15.35
CA ALA A 70 -1.82 -15.15 -16.08
C ALA A 70 -2.73 -13.92 -16.18
N TYR A 71 -2.16 -12.73 -16.14
CA TYR A 71 -2.94 -11.50 -16.29
C TYR A 71 -3.68 -11.50 -17.65
N GLY A 72 -4.96 -11.17 -17.62
CA GLY A 72 -5.81 -11.20 -18.83
C GLY A 72 -6.36 -12.58 -19.20
N ALA A 73 -5.90 -13.66 -18.57
CA ALA A 73 -6.47 -14.98 -18.80
C ALA A 73 -7.89 -15.10 -18.21
N PRO A 74 -8.79 -15.86 -18.86
CA PRO A 74 -10.09 -16.21 -18.27
C PRO A 74 -9.87 -17.01 -16.97
N LEU A 75 -10.87 -16.99 -16.09
CA LEU A 75 -10.89 -17.88 -14.93
C LEU A 75 -11.01 -19.33 -15.41
N PRO A 76 -10.30 -20.29 -14.80
CA PRO A 76 -10.62 -21.70 -14.96
C PRO A 76 -12.09 -21.97 -14.55
N GLU A 77 -12.80 -22.84 -15.29
CA GLU A 77 -14.22 -23.16 -15.06
C GLU A 77 -14.51 -23.50 -13.58
N ALA A 78 -13.59 -24.20 -12.90
CA ALA A 78 -13.71 -24.55 -11.48
C ALA A 78 -13.75 -23.32 -10.51
N LEU A 79 -13.30 -22.14 -10.97
CA LEU A 79 -13.31 -20.90 -10.18
C LEU A 79 -14.46 -19.96 -10.60
N GLU A 80 -15.07 -20.14 -11.77
CA GLU A 80 -16.21 -19.33 -12.23
C GLU A 80 -17.47 -19.61 -11.40
N GLU A 81 -17.71 -20.85 -10.99
CA GLU A 81 -18.86 -21.22 -10.17
C GLU A 81 -18.83 -20.60 -8.76
N SER A 82 -17.64 -20.34 -8.21
CA SER A 82 -17.48 -19.69 -6.90
C SER A 82 -17.73 -18.17 -6.96
N SER A 83 -17.56 -17.55 -8.12
CA SER A 83 -17.64 -16.10 -8.32
C SER A 83 -19.06 -15.56 -8.58
N ALA A 84 -20.03 -16.44 -8.92
CA ALA A 84 -21.37 -16.04 -9.35
C ALA A 84 -22.27 -15.48 -8.24
N ASN A 85 -21.86 -15.52 -6.97
CA ASN A 85 -22.63 -15.05 -5.81
C ASN A 85 -22.20 -13.69 -5.24
N GLY A 86 -21.28 -12.97 -5.90
CA GLY A 86 -20.76 -11.68 -5.42
C GLY A 86 -21.59 -10.48 -5.90
N THR A 87 -22.17 -9.73 -5.00
CA THR A 87 -22.83 -8.43 -5.25
C THR A 87 -21.83 -7.38 -5.75
N PRO A 88 -22.23 -6.48 -6.70
CA PRO A 88 -21.30 -5.48 -7.25
C PRO A 88 -20.89 -4.41 -6.22
N VAL A 89 -19.59 -4.14 -6.16
CA VAL A 89 -18.90 -3.24 -5.20
C VAL A 89 -19.17 -1.73 -5.45
N ALA A 90 -20.25 -1.34 -6.10
CA ALA A 90 -20.59 0.07 -6.33
C ALA A 90 -20.94 0.89 -5.08
N SER A 91 -20.92 0.29 -3.86
CA SER A 91 -21.42 0.95 -2.64
C SER A 91 -20.36 1.34 -1.59
N ALA A 92 -19.08 0.96 -1.74
CA ALA A 92 -18.09 1.16 -0.68
C ALA A 92 -17.73 2.64 -0.44
N ILE A 93 -17.76 3.49 -1.47
CA ILE A 93 -17.51 4.94 -1.31
C ILE A 93 -18.68 5.65 -0.62
N SER A 94 -19.88 5.14 -0.81
CA SER A 94 -21.08 5.63 -0.11
C SER A 94 -21.03 5.35 1.40
N ALA A 95 -20.16 4.44 1.87
CA ALA A 95 -20.05 4.07 3.27
C ALA A 95 -19.06 4.94 4.06
N ILE A 96 -18.07 5.55 3.41
CA ILE A 96 -17.12 6.45 4.09
C ILE A 96 -17.75 7.83 4.38
N LEU A 97 -18.59 8.33 3.47
CA LEU A 97 -19.29 9.60 3.64
C LEU A 97 -20.36 9.62 4.79
N PRO A 98 -21.16 8.56 5.05
CA PRO A 98 -22.19 8.60 6.09
C PRO A 98 -21.66 8.56 7.53
N ALA A 99 -20.46 8.01 7.78
CA ALA A 99 -19.88 8.02 9.12
C ALA A 99 -19.49 9.44 9.59
N VAL A 100 -19.37 10.38 8.64
CA VAL A 100 -19.01 11.78 8.88
C VAL A 100 -20.22 12.73 8.75
N LEU A 101 -21.35 12.32 8.14
CA LEU A 101 -22.49 13.18 7.84
C LEU A 101 -23.86 12.62 8.35
N PRO A 102 -24.19 12.67 9.64
CA PRO A 102 -25.47 12.14 10.12
C PRO A 102 -26.72 13.02 9.87
N LYS A 103 -26.66 14.16 9.16
CA LYS A 103 -27.78 15.12 9.17
C LYS A 103 -28.27 15.72 7.84
N VAL A 104 -27.80 15.32 6.66
CA VAL A 104 -28.11 16.11 5.42
C VAL A 104 -28.69 15.31 4.24
N LEU A 105 -29.04 14.04 4.32
CA LEU A 105 -29.67 13.34 3.19
C LEU A 105 -30.97 12.64 3.55
N PRO A 106 -32.03 12.70 2.69
CA PRO A 106 -33.31 12.06 2.92
C PRO A 106 -33.22 10.53 2.76
N LYS A 107 -33.95 9.80 3.61
CA LYS A 107 -34.04 8.34 3.64
C LYS A 107 -34.57 7.77 2.32
N ILE A 108 -33.74 6.97 1.64
CA ILE A 108 -34.19 6.12 0.53
C ILE A 108 -34.52 4.74 1.12
N PRO A 109 -35.72 4.17 0.84
CA PRO A 109 -36.11 2.89 1.41
C PRO A 109 -35.40 1.73 0.72
N ILE A 110 -34.69 0.91 1.51
CA ILE A 110 -34.08 -0.35 1.09
C ILE A 110 -35.17 -1.45 1.17
N LYS A 111 -35.44 -2.10 0.06
CA LYS A 111 -36.30 -3.30 0.02
C LYS A 111 -35.43 -4.50 0.42
N GLU A 112 -35.72 -5.11 1.54
CA GLU A 112 -35.21 -6.42 1.93
C GLU A 112 -35.79 -7.51 1.05
N SER A 113 -34.97 -8.29 0.37
CA SER A 113 -35.37 -9.53 -0.28
C SER A 113 -34.84 -10.71 0.53
N THR A 114 -35.74 -11.35 1.28
CA THR A 114 -35.47 -12.64 1.93
C THR A 114 -35.59 -13.76 0.90
N SER A 115 -34.53 -14.53 0.67
CA SER A 115 -34.60 -15.83 0.04
C SER A 115 -33.86 -16.86 0.89
N SER A 116 -34.65 -17.73 1.53
CA SER A 116 -34.20 -18.95 2.17
C SER A 116 -33.93 -20.02 1.09
N GLY A 117 -32.69 -20.47 0.95
CA GLY A 117 -32.31 -21.60 0.09
C GLY A 117 -31.55 -22.64 0.89
N ASN A 118 -32.04 -23.88 0.85
CA ASN A 118 -31.53 -25.04 1.54
C ASN A 118 -30.12 -25.41 1.09
N ALA A 119 -29.27 -25.70 2.06
CA ALA A 119 -27.95 -26.32 1.84
C ALA A 119 -28.12 -27.83 1.73
N ASP A 120 -28.03 -28.37 0.53
CA ASP A 120 -27.79 -29.79 0.32
C ASP A 120 -26.32 -30.03 -0.07
N GLY A 121 -25.64 -30.88 0.69
CA GLY A 121 -24.24 -31.15 0.56
C GLY A 121 -23.87 -31.86 -0.75
N ILE A 122 -22.88 -31.30 -1.43
CA ILE A 122 -22.16 -32.00 -2.49
C ILE A 122 -20.69 -32.18 -2.01
N SER A 123 -20.42 -33.42 -1.56
CA SER A 123 -19.06 -33.92 -1.37
C SER A 123 -18.48 -34.24 -2.76
N GLY A 124 -17.80 -33.29 -3.35
CA GLY A 124 -17.04 -33.45 -4.58
C GLY A 124 -15.55 -33.40 -4.31
N ASN A 125 -14.92 -34.58 -4.33
CA ASN A 125 -13.46 -34.77 -4.28
C ASN A 125 -12.89 -34.31 -5.63
N ALA A 126 -12.55 -33.02 -5.80
CA ALA A 126 -11.89 -32.52 -6.98
C ALA A 126 -10.48 -32.02 -6.59
N ASN A 127 -9.52 -32.96 -6.58
CA ASN A 127 -8.10 -32.64 -6.70
C ASN A 127 -7.82 -32.14 -8.14
N THR A 128 -8.35 -31.01 -8.49
CA THR A 128 -7.94 -30.32 -9.73
C THR A 128 -6.78 -29.41 -9.33
N GLU A 129 -5.54 -29.84 -9.58
CA GLU A 129 -4.37 -28.96 -9.51
C GLU A 129 -4.62 -27.77 -10.44
N LEU A 130 -4.86 -26.61 -9.85
CA LEU A 130 -4.97 -25.36 -10.59
C LEU A 130 -3.63 -25.10 -11.31
N PRO A 131 -3.65 -24.62 -12.58
CA PRO A 131 -2.42 -24.30 -13.27
C PRO A 131 -1.64 -23.25 -12.46
N SER A 132 -0.54 -23.67 -11.85
CA SER A 132 0.29 -22.79 -11.02
C SER A 132 1.09 -21.86 -11.95
N VAL A 133 0.76 -20.57 -11.95
CA VAL A 133 1.64 -19.56 -12.53
C VAL A 133 2.82 -19.35 -11.57
N THR A 134 4.04 -19.50 -12.10
CA THR A 134 5.22 -19.15 -11.32
C THR A 134 5.35 -17.62 -11.24
N PRO A 135 5.30 -17.02 -10.05
CA PRO A 135 5.47 -15.57 -9.91
C PRO A 135 6.83 -15.11 -10.45
N ARG A 136 6.86 -13.99 -11.16
CA ARG A 136 8.08 -13.37 -11.73
C ARG A 136 9.00 -12.73 -10.66
N GLY A 137 8.63 -12.81 -9.39
CA GLY A 137 9.34 -12.26 -8.24
C GLY A 137 8.41 -11.99 -7.07
N THR A 138 8.92 -11.30 -6.05
CA THR A 138 8.18 -10.99 -4.83
C THR A 138 8.17 -9.48 -4.55
N ILE A 139 7.02 -8.94 -4.19
CA ILE A 139 6.86 -7.60 -3.67
C ILE A 139 6.65 -7.71 -2.16
N LEU A 140 7.52 -7.11 -1.37
CA LEU A 140 7.29 -6.87 0.05
C LEU A 140 6.60 -5.53 0.19
N PHE A 141 5.34 -5.55 0.61
CA PHE A 141 4.46 -4.39 0.60
C PHE A 141 4.19 -3.87 2.01
N PHE A 142 4.39 -2.57 2.20
CA PHE A 142 4.08 -1.83 3.41
C PHE A 142 2.91 -0.88 3.13
N HIS A 143 1.83 -1.04 3.89
CA HIS A 143 0.61 -0.28 3.67
C HIS A 143 0.70 1.16 4.18
N GLY A 144 -0.12 2.06 3.62
CA GLY A 144 -0.31 3.42 4.09
C GLY A 144 -1.21 3.51 5.33
N GLY A 145 -1.52 4.76 5.74
CA GLY A 145 -2.39 5.05 6.89
C GLY A 145 -1.70 5.85 7.99
N GLY A 146 -0.67 6.66 7.65
CA GLY A 146 0.01 7.57 8.59
C GLY A 146 0.61 6.84 9.80
N TRP A 147 1.06 5.59 9.63
CA TRP A 147 1.56 4.69 10.69
C TRP A 147 0.57 4.41 11.81
N THR A 148 -0.67 4.95 11.73
CA THR A 148 -1.69 4.89 12.79
C THR A 148 -2.95 4.14 12.42
N THR A 149 -3.22 3.97 11.14
CA THR A 149 -4.38 3.28 10.57
C THR A 149 -3.92 2.42 9.40
N GLY A 150 -4.86 1.83 8.66
CA GLY A 150 -4.55 0.86 7.62
C GLY A 150 -4.38 -0.55 8.20
N GLY A 151 -3.95 -1.49 7.36
CA GLY A 151 -3.70 -2.87 7.75
C GLY A 151 -3.92 -3.83 6.60
N ILE A 152 -3.47 -5.08 6.77
CA ILE A 152 -3.56 -6.11 5.73
C ILE A 152 -5.00 -6.39 5.28
N ASN A 153 -5.98 -6.22 6.16
CA ASN A 153 -7.38 -6.43 5.82
C ASN A 153 -7.89 -5.38 4.83
N LEU A 154 -7.61 -4.09 5.09
CA LEU A 154 -8.02 -2.99 4.22
C LEU A 154 -7.35 -3.11 2.84
N TYR A 155 -6.09 -3.52 2.81
CA TYR A 155 -5.28 -3.60 1.59
C TYR A 155 -5.42 -4.93 0.84
N THR A 156 -6.22 -5.89 1.35
CA THR A 156 -6.37 -7.22 0.73
C THR A 156 -6.70 -7.15 -0.76
N GLN A 157 -7.69 -6.34 -1.15
CA GLN A 157 -8.08 -6.23 -2.56
C GLN A 157 -7.00 -5.57 -3.43
N ALA A 158 -6.35 -4.53 -2.93
CA ALA A 158 -5.27 -3.85 -3.64
C ALA A 158 -4.07 -4.80 -3.83
N CYS A 159 -3.69 -5.55 -2.81
CA CYS A 159 -2.59 -6.51 -2.87
C CYS A 159 -2.91 -7.71 -3.78
N ALA A 160 -4.14 -8.25 -3.72
CA ALA A 160 -4.56 -9.32 -4.62
C ALA A 160 -4.59 -8.85 -6.09
N HIS A 161 -5.10 -7.64 -6.35
CA HIS A 161 -5.06 -7.04 -7.68
C HIS A 161 -3.62 -6.81 -8.16
N MET A 162 -2.75 -6.30 -7.29
CA MET A 162 -1.32 -6.10 -7.55
C MET A 162 -0.63 -7.41 -7.92
N ALA A 163 -0.86 -8.49 -7.14
CA ALA A 163 -0.27 -9.79 -7.39
C ALA A 163 -0.65 -10.33 -8.77
N VAL A 164 -1.94 -10.28 -9.12
CA VAL A 164 -2.44 -10.73 -10.42
C VAL A 164 -1.95 -9.83 -11.56
N ARG A 165 -2.01 -8.52 -11.38
CA ARG A 165 -1.64 -7.54 -12.41
C ARG A 165 -0.15 -7.61 -12.75
N LEU A 166 0.70 -7.65 -11.74
CA LEU A 166 2.16 -7.63 -11.91
C LEU A 166 2.77 -9.04 -12.03
N GLN A 167 1.95 -10.09 -11.90
CA GLN A 167 2.39 -11.50 -11.92
C GLN A 167 3.52 -11.76 -10.92
N ARG A 168 3.41 -11.16 -9.72
CA ARG A 168 4.37 -11.30 -8.63
C ARG A 168 3.68 -11.75 -7.37
N ARG A 169 4.37 -12.47 -6.51
CA ARG A 169 3.90 -12.67 -5.14
C ARG A 169 3.91 -11.33 -4.42
N VAL A 170 2.86 -11.04 -3.63
CA VAL A 170 2.84 -9.87 -2.74
C VAL A 170 2.80 -10.38 -1.31
N ILE A 171 3.69 -9.87 -0.46
CA ILE A 171 3.70 -10.11 0.98
C ILE A 171 3.39 -8.78 1.64
N SER A 172 2.18 -8.65 2.20
CA SER A 172 1.74 -7.46 2.94
C SER A 172 2.06 -7.62 4.42
N VAL A 173 2.63 -6.58 5.02
CA VAL A 173 3.13 -6.57 6.40
C VAL A 173 2.19 -5.79 7.30
N GLU A 174 1.69 -6.43 8.38
CA GLU A 174 0.92 -5.80 9.45
C GLU A 174 1.87 -5.27 10.52
N TYR A 175 2.59 -4.22 10.24
CA TYR A 175 3.50 -3.59 11.20
C TYR A 175 2.75 -2.95 12.37
N ARG A 176 3.37 -2.88 13.54
CA ARG A 176 2.78 -2.29 14.74
C ARG A 176 2.51 -0.79 14.56
N LEU A 177 1.28 -0.37 14.91
CA LEU A 177 0.78 0.98 14.65
C LEU A 177 0.99 1.93 15.83
N ALA A 178 1.27 3.19 15.52
CA ALA A 178 1.22 4.31 16.44
C ALA A 178 -0.24 4.69 16.76
N PRO A 179 -0.51 5.37 17.86
CA PRO A 179 0.42 5.84 18.89
C PRO A 179 0.81 4.79 19.92
N GLU A 180 0.23 3.58 19.86
CA GLU A 180 0.52 2.49 20.80
C GLU A 180 1.98 2.05 20.66
N TYR A 181 2.50 1.98 19.42
CA TYR A 181 3.87 1.65 19.08
C TYR A 181 4.49 2.77 18.24
N ARG A 182 5.20 3.66 18.94
CA ARG A 182 5.84 4.82 18.31
C ARG A 182 7.11 4.43 17.57
N PHE A 183 7.65 5.35 16.77
CA PHE A 183 8.96 5.21 16.16
C PHE A 183 10.02 4.80 17.20
N PRO A 184 10.89 3.82 16.87
CA PRO A 184 11.10 3.21 15.58
C PRO A 184 10.35 1.87 15.35
N THR A 185 9.35 1.50 16.15
CA THR A 185 8.77 0.15 16.14
C THR A 185 8.31 -0.29 14.74
N ALA A 186 7.52 0.52 14.04
CA ALA A 186 7.01 0.14 12.71
C ALA A 186 8.12 -0.10 11.68
N VAL A 187 9.15 0.75 11.67
CA VAL A 187 10.26 0.60 10.72
C VAL A 187 11.16 -0.59 11.08
N GLU A 188 11.33 -0.89 12.36
CA GLU A 188 12.08 -2.10 12.80
C GLU A 188 11.31 -3.38 12.49
N ASP A 189 9.97 -3.40 12.63
CA ASP A 189 9.14 -4.53 12.20
C ASP A 189 9.31 -4.79 10.70
N CYS A 190 9.17 -3.75 9.87
CA CYS A 190 9.33 -3.84 8.43
C CYS A 190 10.75 -4.27 8.02
N TYR A 191 11.76 -3.74 8.71
CA TYR A 191 13.16 -4.09 8.48
C TYR A 191 13.43 -5.56 8.77
N GLU A 192 12.99 -6.06 9.93
CA GLU A 192 13.24 -7.45 10.31
C GLU A 192 12.50 -8.43 9.40
N VAL A 193 11.24 -8.11 8.99
CA VAL A 193 10.53 -8.92 7.98
C VAL A 193 11.30 -8.94 6.66
N ALA A 194 11.83 -7.79 6.21
CA ALA A 194 12.65 -7.73 5.02
C ALA A 194 13.92 -8.57 5.17
N ARG A 195 14.64 -8.43 6.28
CA ARG A 195 15.87 -9.20 6.55
C ARG A 195 15.61 -10.71 6.48
N GLN A 196 14.56 -11.19 7.16
CA GLN A 196 14.18 -12.61 7.13
C GLN A 196 13.81 -13.06 5.72
N LEU A 197 13.09 -12.24 4.95
CA LEU A 197 12.72 -12.56 3.57
C LEU A 197 13.96 -12.68 2.67
N PHE A 198 14.90 -11.74 2.75
CA PHE A 198 16.13 -11.75 1.96
C PHE A 198 17.07 -12.88 2.36
N ALA A 199 17.08 -13.26 3.63
CA ALA A 199 17.85 -14.40 4.14
C ALA A 199 17.19 -15.76 3.82
N GLY A 200 15.95 -15.80 3.34
CA GLY A 200 15.19 -17.02 3.15
C GLY A 200 14.76 -17.69 4.46
N GLU A 201 14.70 -16.93 5.55
CA GLU A 201 14.36 -17.38 6.91
C GLU A 201 12.90 -17.18 7.25
N LEU A 202 12.16 -16.43 6.42
CA LEU A 202 10.77 -16.09 6.70
C LEU A 202 9.89 -17.36 6.66
N PRO A 203 9.26 -17.76 7.79
CA PRO A 203 8.46 -18.96 7.86
C PRO A 203 7.10 -18.72 7.18
N ILE A 204 7.07 -18.83 5.86
CA ILE A 204 5.83 -18.78 5.09
C ILE A 204 5.31 -20.20 4.98
N SER A 205 4.72 -20.73 6.05
CA SER A 205 4.03 -22.01 6.03
C SER A 205 2.53 -21.76 5.91
N GLY A 206 1.90 -22.42 4.94
CA GLY A 206 0.45 -22.46 4.81
C GLY A 206 -0.17 -23.18 6.01
N VAL A 207 -0.39 -22.45 7.09
CA VAL A 207 -1.21 -22.92 8.20
C VAL A 207 -2.61 -22.37 7.94
N GLY A 208 -3.54 -23.26 7.56
CA GLY A 208 -4.97 -22.97 7.52
C GLY A 208 -5.52 -22.71 8.92
N GLY A 209 -5.12 -21.61 9.52
CA GLY A 209 -5.66 -21.05 10.74
C GLY A 209 -6.09 -19.63 10.43
N SER A 210 -7.38 -19.33 10.57
CA SER A 210 -7.85 -17.95 10.54
C SER A 210 -7.16 -17.19 11.67
N VAL A 211 -6.34 -16.21 11.28
CA VAL A 211 -5.78 -15.25 12.23
C VAL A 211 -6.95 -14.40 12.74
N ASP A 212 -7.13 -14.35 14.07
CA ASP A 212 -8.00 -13.36 14.69
C ASP A 212 -7.31 -11.99 14.61
N VAL A 213 -7.41 -11.35 13.43
CA VAL A 213 -6.84 -10.02 13.16
C VAL A 213 -7.65 -8.91 13.84
N ASP A 214 -8.77 -9.24 14.49
CA ASP A 214 -9.63 -8.27 15.18
C ASP A 214 -8.98 -7.73 16.47
N HIS A 215 -7.91 -8.38 16.98
CA HIS A 215 -7.17 -7.91 18.14
C HIS A 215 -5.67 -8.21 18.04
N PRO A 216 -4.91 -7.50 17.20
CA PRO A 216 -3.45 -7.69 17.07
C PRO A 216 -2.68 -7.41 18.39
N GLN A 217 -3.37 -6.84 19.39
CA GLN A 217 -2.81 -6.55 20.72
C GLN A 217 -3.05 -7.68 21.76
N ARG A 218 -3.77 -8.73 21.42
CA ARG A 218 -3.88 -9.92 22.26
C ARG A 218 -2.73 -10.85 21.96
N ALA A 219 -1.91 -11.08 22.97
CA ALA A 219 -0.77 -11.97 23.11
C ALA A 219 -0.46 -12.82 21.86
N ALA A 220 0.80 -12.71 21.37
CA ALA A 220 1.35 -13.57 20.33
C ALA A 220 0.71 -14.95 20.39
N PRO A 221 0.17 -15.51 19.28
CA PRO A 221 -0.24 -16.88 19.28
C PRO A 221 0.98 -17.71 19.69
N THR A 222 0.91 -18.32 20.86
CA THR A 222 1.89 -19.34 21.24
C THR A 222 1.90 -20.34 20.09
N ALA A 223 3.07 -20.57 19.51
CA ALA A 223 3.24 -21.56 18.46
C ALA A 223 2.41 -22.81 18.82
N PRO A 224 1.58 -23.36 17.91
CA PRO A 224 0.76 -24.50 18.22
C PRO A 224 1.65 -25.61 18.73
N ALA A 225 1.46 -26.03 20.00
CA ALA A 225 2.12 -27.17 20.60
C ALA A 225 1.51 -28.44 20.01
N GLY A 226 1.77 -28.73 18.77
CA GLY A 226 1.34 -29.93 18.07
C GLY A 226 2.18 -30.04 16.81
N GLY A 227 3.10 -31.03 16.77
CA GLY A 227 3.94 -31.31 15.61
C GLY A 227 3.11 -31.77 14.41
N GLY A 228 2.43 -30.84 13.76
CA GLY A 228 1.91 -30.99 12.42
C GLY A 228 3.06 -30.73 11.43
N ASP A 229 3.19 -31.62 10.47
CA ASP A 229 4.23 -31.62 9.44
C ASP A 229 4.27 -30.23 8.73
N ILE A 230 5.30 -29.43 9.04
CA ILE A 230 5.52 -28.05 8.50
C ILE A 230 6.18 -28.21 7.12
N SER A 231 5.51 -28.86 6.18
CA SER A 231 6.12 -29.24 4.91
C SER A 231 5.62 -28.52 3.67
N ALA A 232 5.19 -27.27 3.78
CA ALA A 232 5.01 -26.43 2.59
C ALA A 232 5.58 -25.02 2.85
N THR A 233 6.90 -24.94 3.02
CA THR A 233 7.60 -23.66 2.92
C THR A 233 7.44 -23.15 1.51
N ILE A 234 6.92 -21.94 1.34
CA ILE A 234 7.01 -21.25 0.06
C ILE A 234 8.51 -21.10 -0.23
N PRO A 235 8.99 -21.53 -1.41
CA PRO A 235 10.40 -21.42 -1.73
C PRO A 235 10.88 -19.98 -1.49
N ALA A 236 12.04 -19.83 -0.85
CA ALA A 236 12.68 -18.54 -0.67
C ALA A 236 12.75 -17.84 -2.03
N PRO A 237 12.27 -16.58 -2.15
CA PRO A 237 12.39 -15.87 -3.40
C PRO A 237 13.84 -15.60 -3.72
N ASP A 238 14.17 -15.50 -5.01
CA ASP A 238 15.46 -14.97 -5.44
C ASP A 238 15.60 -13.54 -4.87
N PRO A 239 16.62 -13.24 -4.06
CA PRO A 239 16.82 -11.93 -3.46
C PRO A 239 16.86 -10.79 -4.49
N ASP A 240 17.38 -11.03 -5.68
CA ASP A 240 17.44 -10.04 -6.77
C ASP A 240 16.05 -9.74 -7.37
N SER A 241 15.05 -10.61 -7.14
CA SER A 241 13.66 -10.44 -7.58
C SER A 241 12.74 -9.79 -6.54
N ILE A 242 13.25 -9.51 -5.32
CA ILE A 242 12.49 -8.87 -4.25
C ILE A 242 12.44 -7.36 -4.48
N VAL A 243 11.22 -6.81 -4.41
CA VAL A 243 10.93 -5.38 -4.54
C VAL A 243 10.35 -4.88 -3.23
N LEU A 244 10.92 -3.82 -2.65
CA LEU A 244 10.29 -3.08 -1.55
C LEU A 244 9.26 -2.13 -2.16
N PHE A 245 8.02 -2.17 -1.71
CA PHE A 245 6.96 -1.29 -2.20
C PHE A 245 6.09 -0.82 -1.05
N GLY A 246 5.73 0.46 -1.06
CA GLY A 246 4.76 1.00 -0.13
C GLY A 246 4.12 2.28 -0.64
N ASP A 247 2.97 2.59 -0.07
CA ASP A 247 2.22 3.81 -0.34
C ASP A 247 2.12 4.70 0.91
N SER A 248 2.22 6.02 0.77
CA SER A 248 2.09 6.98 1.88
C SER A 248 3.10 6.68 3.01
N ALA A 249 2.64 6.45 4.24
CA ALA A 249 3.47 5.99 5.36
C ALA A 249 4.21 4.68 5.05
N GLY A 250 3.60 3.77 4.28
CA GLY A 250 4.27 2.56 3.80
C GLY A 250 5.40 2.86 2.81
N GLY A 251 5.24 3.89 1.98
CA GLY A 251 6.31 4.41 1.12
C GLY A 251 7.47 4.98 1.94
N ASN A 252 7.19 5.65 3.05
CA ASN A 252 8.20 6.04 4.03
C ASN A 252 8.96 4.82 4.57
N LEU A 253 8.21 3.79 5.02
CA LEU A 253 8.81 2.57 5.56
C LEU A 253 9.68 1.86 4.52
N ALA A 254 9.27 1.80 3.25
CA ALA A 254 10.08 1.21 2.17
C ALA A 254 11.40 1.97 1.96
N ALA A 255 11.35 3.30 1.92
CA ALA A 255 12.54 4.14 1.80
C ALA A 255 13.45 4.02 3.02
N ALA A 256 12.88 4.02 4.24
CA ALA A 256 13.63 3.87 5.49
C ALA A 256 14.29 2.49 5.61
N VAL A 257 13.57 1.40 5.30
CA VAL A 257 14.12 0.03 5.29
C VAL A 257 15.27 -0.09 4.30
N SER A 258 15.17 0.55 3.14
CA SER A 258 16.25 0.57 2.15
C SER A 258 17.50 1.30 2.67
N LEU A 259 17.33 2.45 3.34
CA LEU A 259 18.43 3.17 3.99
C LEU A 259 19.07 2.32 5.11
N MET A 260 18.24 1.70 5.96
CA MET A 260 18.72 0.83 7.05
C MET A 260 19.49 -0.38 6.50
N ALA A 261 19.01 -0.99 5.42
CA ALA A 261 19.66 -2.13 4.79
C ALA A 261 21.07 -1.78 4.31
N ARG A 262 21.23 -0.63 3.66
CA ARG A 262 22.55 -0.10 3.28
C ARG A 262 23.44 0.13 4.51
N ASP A 263 22.90 0.79 5.53
CA ASP A 263 23.69 1.24 6.68
C ASP A 263 24.10 0.07 7.60
N ARG A 264 23.22 -0.96 7.72
CA ARG A 264 23.48 -2.17 8.52
C ARG A 264 24.24 -3.25 7.74
N GLY A 265 24.13 -3.26 6.40
CA GLY A 265 24.84 -4.20 5.53
C GLY A 265 24.37 -5.65 5.64
N GLU A 266 23.17 -5.91 6.15
CA GLU A 266 22.67 -7.26 6.36
C GLU A 266 21.98 -7.85 5.12
N PHE A 267 21.40 -7.00 4.27
CA PHE A 267 20.86 -7.34 2.95
C PHE A 267 20.87 -6.11 2.04
N MET A 268 20.66 -6.30 0.75
CA MET A 268 20.65 -5.22 -0.23
C MET A 268 19.47 -5.35 -1.18
N PRO A 269 18.41 -4.55 -1.03
CA PRO A 269 17.32 -4.51 -2.00
C PRO A 269 17.84 -4.03 -3.36
N ARG A 270 17.40 -4.66 -4.45
CA ARG A 270 17.72 -4.22 -5.82
C ARG A 270 16.77 -3.20 -6.37
N THR A 271 15.53 -3.18 -5.84
CA THR A 271 14.45 -2.34 -6.38
C THR A 271 13.55 -1.86 -5.25
N GLN A 272 13.19 -0.58 -5.28
CA GLN A 272 12.14 -0.02 -4.44
C GLN A 272 11.16 0.82 -5.26
N MET A 273 9.90 0.83 -4.83
CA MET A 273 8.84 1.64 -5.42
C MET A 273 8.11 2.40 -4.31
N LEU A 274 7.99 3.69 -4.47
CA LEU A 274 7.47 4.61 -3.46
C LEU A 274 6.28 5.37 -4.06
N LEU A 275 5.08 5.10 -3.56
CA LEU A 275 3.86 5.72 -4.08
C LEU A 275 3.40 6.82 -3.11
N TYR A 276 3.43 8.07 -3.56
CA TYR A 276 3.17 9.29 -2.76
C TYR A 276 3.71 9.18 -1.32
N PRO A 277 5.02 8.85 -1.15
CA PRO A 277 5.58 8.52 0.14
C PRO A 277 5.62 9.73 1.09
N VAL A 278 5.62 9.48 2.40
CA VAL A 278 5.96 10.51 3.39
C VAL A 278 7.47 10.50 3.58
N VAL A 279 8.18 11.50 3.09
CA VAL A 279 9.66 11.54 3.19
C VAL A 279 10.19 12.76 3.94
N GLY A 280 9.34 13.76 4.17
CA GLY A 280 9.65 14.99 4.91
C GLY A 280 9.28 14.93 6.40
N ASN A 281 9.35 16.08 7.05
CA ASN A 281 9.15 16.21 8.50
C ASN A 281 8.43 17.50 8.92
N ASP A 282 8.12 18.42 7.99
CA ASP A 282 7.48 19.71 8.29
C ASP A 282 6.28 19.95 7.37
N TYR A 283 5.09 19.88 7.95
CA TYR A 283 3.80 20.09 7.28
C TYR A 283 3.07 21.35 7.78
N ASN A 284 3.78 22.24 8.48
CA ASN A 284 3.22 23.54 8.82
C ASN A 284 3.25 24.46 7.58
N PRO A 285 2.10 24.97 7.09
CA PRO A 285 2.07 25.83 5.91
C PRO A 285 2.93 27.10 6.01
N GLU A 286 3.29 27.55 7.23
CA GLU A 286 4.09 28.74 7.45
C GLU A 286 5.61 28.45 7.37
N THR A 287 6.05 27.24 7.72
CA THR A 287 7.47 26.89 7.84
C THR A 287 7.95 25.90 6.80
N SER A 288 7.06 25.06 6.27
CA SER A 288 7.41 24.04 5.28
C SER A 288 8.08 24.66 4.04
N PRO A 289 9.20 24.10 3.57
CA PRO A 289 9.82 24.54 2.34
C PRO A 289 9.01 24.19 1.08
N PHE A 290 8.00 23.32 1.19
CA PHE A 290 7.24 22.76 0.08
C PHE A 290 5.94 23.52 -0.16
N GLU A 291 5.75 23.96 -1.43
CA GLU A 291 4.56 24.70 -1.80
C GLU A 291 3.30 23.83 -1.78
N SER A 292 3.43 22.53 -2.10
CA SER A 292 2.31 21.59 -2.05
C SER A 292 1.66 21.48 -0.66
N VAL A 293 2.40 21.70 0.41
CA VAL A 293 1.84 21.76 1.78
C VAL A 293 0.85 22.93 1.90
N ARG A 294 1.12 24.08 1.25
CA ARG A 294 0.23 25.24 1.24
C ARG A 294 -0.92 25.11 0.26
N THR A 295 -0.63 24.64 -0.96
CA THR A 295 -1.61 24.61 -2.05
C THR A 295 -2.55 23.42 -1.98
N ASN A 296 -2.08 22.28 -1.47
CA ASN A 296 -2.81 21.02 -1.44
C ASN A 296 -3.14 20.57 -0.01
N GLY A 297 -2.76 21.32 1.00
CA GLY A 297 -2.88 20.92 2.41
C GLY A 297 -4.25 21.15 3.05
N THR A 298 -5.26 21.65 2.34
CA THR A 298 -6.56 21.99 2.93
C THR A 298 -7.76 21.37 2.21
N ASP A 299 -7.80 21.39 0.90
CA ASP A 299 -9.01 21.15 0.10
C ASP A 299 -9.17 19.70 -0.38
N TYR A 300 -8.22 18.85 -0.06
CA TYR A 300 -8.16 17.45 -0.50
C TYR A 300 -8.27 16.48 0.68
N ILE A 301 -8.28 15.17 0.43
CA ILE A 301 -8.52 14.12 1.44
C ILE A 301 -7.48 14.14 2.56
N LEU A 302 -6.19 14.28 2.21
CA LEU A 302 -5.10 14.43 3.16
C LEU A 302 -4.81 15.91 3.36
N THR A 303 -4.86 16.36 4.60
CA THR A 303 -4.56 17.77 4.95
C THR A 303 -3.19 17.90 5.62
N ALA A 304 -2.63 19.11 5.57
CA ALA A 304 -1.41 19.45 6.31
C ALA A 304 -1.58 19.22 7.83
N GLN A 305 -2.77 19.48 8.37
CA GLN A 305 -3.07 19.20 9.77
C GLN A 305 -3.12 17.70 10.08
N ASP A 306 -3.70 16.87 9.19
CA ASP A 306 -3.64 15.41 9.35
C ASP A 306 -2.19 14.93 9.39
N MET A 307 -1.33 15.47 8.51
CA MET A 307 0.10 15.12 8.49
C MET A 307 0.80 15.50 9.79
N ALA A 308 0.54 16.70 10.31
CA ALA A 308 1.08 17.11 11.61
C ALA A 308 0.64 16.17 12.74
N ASP A 309 -0.64 15.79 12.76
CA ASP A 309 -1.19 14.86 13.74
C ASP A 309 -0.55 13.46 13.61
N TYR A 310 -0.36 12.93 12.41
CA TYR A 310 0.30 11.64 12.17
C TYR A 310 1.76 11.66 12.64
N ILE A 311 2.50 12.71 12.34
CA ILE A 311 3.87 12.90 12.81
C ILE A 311 3.92 12.91 14.35
N ASP A 312 3.01 13.63 15.01
CA ASP A 312 2.96 13.70 16.47
C ASP A 312 2.59 12.36 17.13
N MET A 313 1.73 11.58 16.49
CA MET A 313 1.40 10.23 16.97
C MET A 313 2.54 9.23 16.74
N TYR A 314 3.25 9.34 15.62
CA TYR A 314 4.31 8.40 15.26
C TYR A 314 5.63 8.67 15.99
N ARG A 315 6.08 9.92 16.10
CA ARG A 315 7.36 10.26 16.74
C ARG A 315 7.36 9.93 18.23
N SER A 316 8.46 9.44 18.75
CA SER A 316 8.75 9.27 20.17
C SER A 316 9.33 10.54 20.80
N SER A 317 10.09 11.29 20.00
CA SER A 317 10.77 12.52 20.43
C SER A 317 10.86 13.54 19.29
N VAL A 318 11.22 14.78 19.61
CA VAL A 318 11.49 15.81 18.59
C VAL A 318 12.75 15.46 17.77
N ALA A 319 13.70 14.75 18.35
CA ALA A 319 14.93 14.35 17.65
C ALA A 319 14.64 13.41 16.48
N ASP A 320 13.53 12.67 16.49
CA ASP A 320 13.15 11.76 15.42
C ASP A 320 12.91 12.51 14.10
N LEU A 321 12.47 13.78 14.16
CA LEU A 321 12.22 14.60 12.98
C LEU A 321 13.46 14.78 12.07
N THR A 322 14.66 14.60 12.60
CA THR A 322 15.92 14.67 11.86
C THR A 322 16.56 13.30 11.62
N ASN A 323 15.90 12.23 12.06
CA ASN A 323 16.36 10.88 11.85
C ASN A 323 16.03 10.43 10.40
N PRO A 324 17.01 9.97 9.60
CA PRO A 324 16.78 9.56 8.21
C PRO A 324 15.85 8.34 8.07
N TYR A 325 15.67 7.54 9.11
CA TYR A 325 14.73 6.41 9.09
C TYR A 325 13.29 6.84 9.47
N PHE A 326 13.14 8.04 10.03
CA PHE A 326 11.84 8.68 10.23
C PHE A 326 11.45 9.55 9.02
N ALA A 327 12.37 10.38 8.56
CA ALA A 327 12.19 11.32 7.46
C ALA A 327 13.33 11.15 6.44
N PRO A 328 13.19 10.23 5.48
CA PRO A 328 14.25 9.89 4.51
C PRO A 328 14.86 11.07 3.76
N LEU A 329 14.09 12.13 3.55
CA LEU A 329 14.58 13.35 2.92
C LEU A 329 15.63 14.09 3.77
N THR A 330 15.77 13.79 5.06
CA THR A 330 16.80 14.38 5.93
C THR A 330 18.14 13.64 5.88
N ALA A 331 18.22 12.49 5.22
CA ALA A 331 19.46 11.72 5.10
C ALA A 331 20.58 12.57 4.46
N HIS A 332 21.75 12.60 5.07
CA HIS A 332 22.91 13.31 4.51
C HIS A 332 23.44 12.65 3.25
N ASP A 333 23.44 11.32 3.23
CA ASP A 333 23.90 10.50 2.12
C ASP A 333 22.77 9.58 1.62
N LEU A 334 22.45 9.69 0.33
CA LEU A 334 21.48 8.86 -0.39
C LEU A 334 22.15 7.97 -1.44
N SER A 335 23.47 7.83 -1.40
CA SER A 335 24.21 6.93 -2.31
C SER A 335 23.89 5.46 -2.02
N ASN A 336 24.17 4.61 -2.99
CA ASN A 336 23.96 3.16 -2.90
C ASN A 336 22.54 2.74 -2.55
N GLN A 337 21.56 3.52 -3.01
CA GLN A 337 20.17 3.13 -2.93
C GLN A 337 19.77 2.24 -4.12
N PRO A 338 18.76 1.36 -3.96
CA PRO A 338 18.32 0.50 -5.04
C PRO A 338 17.74 1.29 -6.21
N ARG A 339 17.56 0.63 -7.34
CA ARG A 339 16.77 1.16 -8.44
C ARG A 339 15.40 1.62 -7.92
N THR A 340 15.09 2.89 -8.08
CA THR A 340 13.98 3.55 -7.38
C THR A 340 12.94 4.10 -8.35
N LEU A 341 11.66 3.81 -8.10
CA LEU A 341 10.52 4.47 -8.71
C LEU A 341 9.82 5.31 -7.64
N VAL A 342 9.67 6.61 -7.89
CA VAL A 342 8.85 7.51 -7.09
C VAL A 342 7.63 7.94 -7.91
N LEU A 343 6.44 7.77 -7.36
CA LEU A 343 5.18 8.23 -7.96
C LEU A 343 4.54 9.25 -7.04
N SER A 344 4.57 10.53 -7.41
CA SER A 344 3.88 11.60 -6.68
C SER A 344 2.44 11.76 -7.18
N ALA A 345 1.55 12.31 -6.35
CA ALA A 345 0.17 12.62 -6.73
C ALA A 345 0.00 14.15 -6.85
N GLU A 346 -0.59 14.62 -7.95
CA GLU A 346 -0.65 16.05 -8.27
C GLU A 346 -1.29 16.88 -7.15
N TYR A 347 -2.43 16.43 -6.64
CA TYR A 347 -3.19 17.13 -5.59
C TYR A 347 -2.94 16.50 -4.21
N CYS A 348 -1.65 16.38 -3.86
CA CYS A 348 -1.20 15.84 -2.59
C CYS A 348 -0.28 16.84 -1.87
N PRO A 349 -0.42 17.07 -0.57
CA PRO A 349 0.52 17.91 0.18
C PRO A 349 1.95 17.37 0.17
N LEU A 350 2.15 16.06 -0.08
CA LEU A 350 3.46 15.40 -0.13
C LEU A 350 4.15 15.54 -1.50
N ARG A 351 3.47 16.02 -2.54
CA ARG A 351 3.97 16.05 -3.91
C ARG A 351 5.39 16.59 -4.04
N ASP A 352 5.63 17.76 -3.47
CA ASP A 352 6.92 18.45 -3.69
C ASP A 352 8.07 17.78 -2.90
N GLU A 353 7.79 17.18 -1.74
CA GLU A 353 8.80 16.41 -0.99
C GLU A 353 9.14 15.10 -1.68
N ASP A 354 8.14 14.41 -2.28
CA ASP A 354 8.34 13.19 -3.09
C ASP A 354 9.32 13.47 -4.23
N GLU A 355 9.06 14.54 -4.95
CA GLU A 355 9.86 14.98 -6.08
C GLU A 355 11.25 15.47 -5.65
N ALA A 356 11.35 16.17 -4.52
CA ALA A 356 12.63 16.58 -3.95
C ALA A 356 13.48 15.37 -3.52
N TYR A 357 12.85 14.34 -2.95
CA TYR A 357 13.54 13.10 -2.59
C TYR A 357 14.07 12.39 -3.83
N ALA A 358 13.24 12.26 -4.86
CA ALA A 358 13.65 11.67 -6.14
C ALA A 358 14.85 12.42 -6.75
N ARG A 359 14.81 13.77 -6.77
CA ARG A 359 15.94 14.57 -7.27
C ARG A 359 17.22 14.32 -6.48
N ARG A 360 17.13 14.28 -5.16
CA ARG A 360 18.31 13.98 -4.32
C ARG A 360 18.88 12.59 -4.59
N LEU A 361 18.02 11.60 -4.80
CA LEU A 361 18.45 10.26 -5.20
C LEU A 361 19.13 10.27 -6.57
N GLN A 362 18.60 10.99 -7.56
CA GLN A 362 19.15 11.11 -8.92
C GLN A 362 20.55 11.73 -8.95
N LEU A 363 20.89 12.59 -7.98
CA LEU A 363 22.23 13.19 -7.89
C LEU A 363 23.33 12.18 -7.55
N VAL A 364 22.97 11.03 -6.98
CA VAL A 364 23.93 10.05 -6.42
C VAL A 364 23.65 8.61 -6.83
N ASN A 365 22.60 8.36 -7.63
CA ASN A 365 22.22 7.04 -8.15
C ASN A 365 21.71 7.17 -9.59
N ASP A 366 22.14 6.28 -10.48
CA ASP A 366 21.85 6.35 -11.92
C ASP A 366 20.44 5.84 -12.30
N ASN A 367 19.80 5.07 -11.43
CA ASN A 367 18.57 4.32 -11.75
C ASN A 367 17.37 4.79 -10.92
N VAL A 368 17.00 6.07 -11.04
CA VAL A 368 15.86 6.68 -10.34
C VAL A 368 14.90 7.28 -11.36
N SER A 369 13.66 6.81 -11.31
CA SER A 369 12.55 7.34 -12.11
C SER A 369 11.54 8.03 -11.19
N CYS A 370 11.05 9.20 -11.62
CA CYS A 370 10.01 9.94 -10.91
C CYS A 370 8.91 10.35 -11.88
N TYR A 371 7.64 10.08 -11.52
CA TYR A 371 6.49 10.49 -12.32
C TYR A 371 5.43 11.12 -11.42
N ARG A 372 4.85 12.22 -11.89
CA ARG A 372 3.67 12.82 -11.27
C ARG A 372 2.42 12.21 -11.90
N ILE A 373 1.52 11.70 -11.06
CA ILE A 373 0.22 11.19 -11.49
C ILE A 373 -0.74 12.38 -11.55
N HIS A 374 -1.08 12.81 -12.76
CA HIS A 374 -2.03 13.89 -12.99
C HIS A 374 -3.42 13.53 -12.48
N ASP A 375 -4.16 14.52 -11.98
CA ASP A 375 -5.44 14.34 -11.27
C ASP A 375 -5.36 13.41 -10.05
N GLY A 376 -4.15 12.97 -9.66
CA GLY A 376 -3.93 12.11 -8.50
C GLY A 376 -4.16 12.86 -7.19
N ILE A 377 -4.96 12.26 -6.32
CA ILE A 377 -5.11 12.66 -4.92
C ILE A 377 -4.39 11.66 -4.02
N HIS A 378 -4.04 12.06 -2.80
CA HIS A 378 -3.43 11.13 -1.86
C HIS A 378 -4.34 9.91 -1.59
N GLY A 379 -3.75 8.70 -1.55
CA GLY A 379 -4.49 7.46 -1.24
C GLY A 379 -5.34 6.91 -2.40
N TYR A 380 -5.16 7.40 -3.63
CA TYR A 380 -5.96 6.95 -4.77
C TYR A 380 -5.82 5.44 -5.08
N LEU A 381 -4.77 4.78 -4.60
CA LEU A 381 -4.57 3.33 -4.80
C LEU A 381 -5.75 2.51 -4.24
N LEU A 382 -6.32 2.93 -3.12
CA LEU A 382 -7.48 2.28 -2.49
C LEU A 382 -8.83 2.82 -3.01
N ASN A 383 -8.82 3.85 -3.84
CA ASN A 383 -10.05 4.46 -4.32
C ASN A 383 -10.60 3.72 -5.55
N THR A 384 -11.67 2.96 -5.36
CA THR A 384 -12.34 2.20 -6.43
C THR A 384 -12.89 3.06 -7.57
N SER A 385 -13.10 4.36 -7.36
CA SER A 385 -13.50 5.33 -8.40
C SER A 385 -12.31 5.82 -9.24
N ALA A 386 -11.09 5.63 -8.79
CA ALA A 386 -9.87 6.09 -9.44
C ALA A 386 -9.30 5.06 -10.45
N VAL A 387 -10.17 4.28 -11.10
CA VAL A 387 -9.77 3.15 -11.98
C VAL A 387 -8.73 3.59 -13.03
N GLY A 388 -8.90 4.76 -13.64
CA GLY A 388 -7.96 5.29 -14.63
C GLY A 388 -6.57 5.60 -14.04
N LEU A 389 -6.52 6.22 -12.85
CA LEU A 389 -5.27 6.53 -12.14
C LEU A 389 -4.55 5.25 -11.73
N VAL A 390 -5.28 4.30 -11.16
CA VAL A 390 -4.74 2.99 -10.75
C VAL A 390 -4.19 2.23 -11.96
N ALA A 391 -4.89 2.22 -13.09
CA ALA A 391 -4.43 1.58 -14.32
C ALA A 391 -3.15 2.25 -14.87
N THR A 392 -3.08 3.58 -14.84
CA THR A 392 -1.88 4.34 -15.23
C THR A 392 -0.70 4.02 -14.32
N THR A 393 -0.93 4.00 -13.01
CA THR A 393 0.09 3.62 -12.02
C THR A 393 0.65 2.23 -12.29
N TYR A 394 -0.19 1.22 -12.50
CA TYR A 394 0.29 -0.13 -12.79
C TYR A 394 1.02 -0.21 -14.13
N ARG A 395 0.62 0.55 -15.15
CA ARG A 395 1.36 0.63 -16.42
C ARG A 395 2.78 1.16 -16.21
N ILE A 396 2.94 2.23 -15.44
CA ILE A 396 4.27 2.78 -15.09
C ILE A 396 5.10 1.75 -14.32
N ILE A 397 4.50 1.10 -13.32
CA ILE A 397 5.17 0.05 -12.53
C ILE A 397 5.63 -1.11 -13.41
N GLU A 398 4.80 -1.58 -14.34
CA GLU A 398 5.15 -2.65 -15.29
C GLU A 398 6.36 -2.26 -16.14
N HIS A 399 6.31 -1.10 -16.78
CA HIS A 399 7.43 -0.59 -17.58
C HIS A 399 8.71 -0.43 -16.74
N PHE A 400 8.57 0.09 -15.52
CA PHE A 400 9.69 0.18 -14.60
C PHE A 400 10.24 -1.20 -14.26
N LEU A 401 9.44 -2.17 -13.84
CA LEU A 401 9.89 -3.51 -13.46
C LEU A 401 10.51 -4.27 -14.64
N ASP A 402 9.95 -4.12 -15.83
CA ASP A 402 10.43 -4.79 -17.05
C ASP A 402 11.63 -4.07 -17.70
N GLY A 403 12.02 -2.89 -17.21
CA GLY A 403 13.12 -2.09 -17.78
C GLY A 403 12.83 -1.57 -19.20
N THR A 404 11.55 -1.42 -19.54
CA THR A 404 11.13 -0.93 -20.86
C THR A 404 10.78 0.56 -20.80
N PRO A 405 11.03 1.35 -21.87
CA PRO A 405 10.60 2.74 -21.91
C PRO A 405 9.09 2.87 -21.80
N LEU A 406 8.60 3.90 -21.13
CA LEU A 406 7.19 4.23 -21.09
C LEU A 406 6.81 4.91 -22.42
N GLU A 407 6.01 4.26 -23.24
CA GLU A 407 5.49 4.83 -24.48
C GLU A 407 4.48 5.95 -24.16
N PRO A 408 4.52 7.11 -24.87
CA PRO A 408 3.49 8.12 -24.73
C PRO A 408 2.12 7.55 -25.10
N ALA A 409 1.06 7.98 -24.40
CA ALA A 409 -0.29 7.51 -24.69
C ALA A 409 -0.67 7.81 -26.15
N PRO A 410 -1.29 6.86 -26.89
CA PRO A 410 -1.69 7.11 -28.26
C PRO A 410 -2.68 8.26 -28.35
N GLY A 411 -2.32 9.33 -29.07
CA GLY A 411 -3.14 10.52 -29.29
C GLY A 411 -2.66 11.80 -28.63
N THR A 412 -1.66 11.76 -27.76
CA THR A 412 -0.99 12.97 -27.27
C THR A 412 0.20 13.27 -28.16
N GLY A 413 -0.02 14.11 -29.17
CA GLY A 413 1.03 14.63 -30.06
C GLY A 413 1.91 15.64 -29.34
N THR A 414 2.67 15.21 -28.35
CA THR A 414 3.76 15.98 -27.76
C THR A 414 5.08 15.35 -28.18
N THR A 415 5.72 15.98 -29.16
CA THR A 415 7.14 15.82 -29.40
C THR A 415 7.88 16.01 -28.09
N ALA A 416 8.53 14.94 -27.63
CA ALA A 416 9.48 15.01 -26.53
C ALA A 416 10.66 15.91 -26.96
N ASN A 417 10.52 17.21 -26.79
CA ASN A 417 11.66 18.10 -26.65
C ASN A 417 12.03 18.08 -25.17
N ALA A 418 13.01 17.23 -24.83
CA ALA A 418 13.73 17.40 -23.59
C ALA A 418 14.25 18.86 -23.55
N PRO A 419 13.93 19.68 -22.55
CA PRO A 419 14.56 20.96 -22.40
C PRO A 419 16.05 20.72 -22.16
N GLU A 420 16.90 21.32 -23.00
CA GLU A 420 18.33 21.43 -22.76
C GLU A 420 18.51 22.22 -21.45
N GLY A 421 18.93 21.55 -20.38
CA GLY A 421 19.19 22.14 -19.08
C GLY A 421 18.18 21.75 -18.00
N GLY A 422 18.44 20.61 -17.35
CA GLY A 422 18.05 20.22 -16.01
C GLY A 422 16.57 20.41 -15.66
N ASP A 423 15.82 19.39 -15.75
CA ASP A 423 14.64 18.95 -14.98
C ASP A 423 13.90 17.89 -15.81
N ALA A 424 14.41 16.67 -15.80
CA ALA A 424 13.76 15.55 -16.49
C ALA A 424 12.53 15.07 -15.70
N TRP A 425 11.49 15.91 -15.60
CA TRP A 425 10.18 15.49 -15.18
C TRP A 425 9.47 14.88 -16.38
N GLN A 426 9.16 13.61 -16.28
CA GLN A 426 8.24 13.01 -17.24
C GLN A 426 6.83 13.17 -16.69
N ASP A 427 6.12 14.21 -17.15
CA ASP A 427 4.68 14.31 -16.96
C ASP A 427 4.02 13.18 -17.77
N VAL A 428 3.40 12.22 -17.09
CA VAL A 428 2.67 11.12 -17.74
C VAL A 428 1.19 11.45 -17.68
N LEU A 429 0.63 11.66 -18.87
CA LEU A 429 -0.81 11.90 -19.12
C LEU A 429 -1.63 10.64 -18.87
#